data_5feb9a2c373c6473148de0e94cc9fd7d
#
_entry.id   5feb9a2c373c6473148de0e94cc9fd7d
#
_cell.length_a   1.000
_cell.length_b   1.000
_cell.length_c   1.000
_cell.angle_alpha   90.00
_cell.angle_beta   90.00
_cell.angle_gamma   90.00
#
_symmetry.space_group_name_H-M   'P 1'
#
loop_
_entity.id
_entity.type
_entity.pdbx_description
1 polymer ?
#
loop_
_entity_poly.entity_id
_entity_poly.type
_entity_poly.pdbx_seq_one_letter_code
_entity_poly.pdbx_strand_id
1 'polypeptide(L)'
;MRKSFILFSSMLVLAAHVHGRQQQEDTLYKELHEVIFSVNKWEQKLNEVPNKIHKINLQAAQIQNPQTTADLLAMTGNVFVQKSQLGGGSPMIRGFATNRVLLVVDGVRMNNAIYRSGNLQNVISIDALSLENAEVIFGPGSLIYGSDAIGGVMDFHTLQARLSKDDNLLARGSVFYRYSTANKENTVHEYLNIGGKKLSWAGSITYSQFDDLKMGKNGGQDSYLRPEYVVRRNNADEIVPNS
;
A
#
# COMPACT_ATOMS: atom_id res chain seq x y z
N MET A 1 12.64 6.46 -34.59
CA MET A 1 12.16 7.52 -33.67
C MET A 1 10.84 8.19 -34.06
N ARG A 2 10.45 8.29 -35.34
CA ARG A 2 9.20 8.95 -35.78
C ARG A 2 7.92 8.12 -35.60
N LYS A 3 8.00 6.80 -35.58
CA LYS A 3 6.81 5.91 -35.47
C LYS A 3 6.29 5.74 -34.04
N SER A 4 7.15 5.90 -33.01
CA SER A 4 6.75 5.82 -31.62
C SER A 4 5.98 7.06 -31.12
N PHE A 5 6.22 8.21 -31.75
CA PHE A 5 5.52 9.46 -31.40
C PHE A 5 4.06 9.48 -31.86
N ILE A 6 3.76 8.79 -32.95
CA ILE A 6 2.40 8.72 -33.52
C ILE A 6 1.49 7.82 -32.67
N LEU A 7 2.02 6.74 -32.10
CA LEU A 7 1.25 5.85 -31.19
C LEU A 7 0.91 6.54 -29.86
N PHE A 8 1.81 7.36 -29.32
CA PHE A 8 1.57 8.13 -28.10
C PHE A 8 0.55 9.25 -28.33
N SER A 9 0.56 9.89 -29.50
CA SER A 9 -0.41 10.93 -29.90
C SER A 9 -1.81 10.36 -30.12
N SER A 10 -1.94 9.12 -30.63
CA SER A 10 -3.26 8.51 -30.85
C SER A 10 -3.91 8.06 -29.53
N MET A 11 -3.12 7.67 -28.53
CA MET A 11 -3.61 7.32 -27.22
C MET A 11 -4.11 8.54 -26.43
N LEU A 12 -3.49 9.69 -26.65
CA LEU A 12 -3.90 10.96 -26.01
C LEU A 12 -5.24 11.48 -26.58
N VAL A 13 -5.52 11.24 -27.85
CA VAL A 13 -6.78 11.69 -28.50
C VAL A 13 -7.97 10.82 -28.09
N LEU A 14 -7.77 9.53 -27.77
CA LEU A 14 -8.84 8.67 -27.26
C LEU A 14 -9.29 9.07 -25.84
N ALA A 15 -8.41 9.64 -25.04
CA ALA A 15 -8.72 10.11 -23.68
C ALA A 15 -9.63 11.36 -23.66
N ALA A 16 -9.68 12.12 -24.73
CA ALA A 16 -10.42 13.40 -24.79
C ALA A 16 -11.94 13.26 -24.98
N HIS A 17 -12.48 12.05 -25.20
CA HIS A 17 -13.92 11.85 -25.43
C HIS A 17 -14.68 11.25 -24.25
N VAL A 18 -14.07 11.11 -23.10
CA VAL A 18 -14.80 10.75 -21.88
C VAL A 18 -15.43 11.99 -21.28
N HIS A 19 -16.60 12.36 -21.76
CA HIS A 19 -17.44 13.38 -21.11
C HIS A 19 -17.97 12.78 -19.80
N GLY A 20 -17.33 13.12 -18.69
CA GLY A 20 -17.85 12.85 -17.38
C GLY A 20 -19.17 13.61 -17.18
N ARG A 21 -20.30 12.91 -17.23
CA ARG A 21 -21.55 13.43 -16.68
C ARG A 21 -21.36 13.52 -15.17
N GLN A 22 -21.12 14.72 -14.68
CA GLN A 22 -21.18 15.06 -13.26
C GLN A 22 -22.65 14.92 -12.84
N GLN A 23 -23.00 13.80 -12.26
CA GLN A 23 -24.28 13.63 -11.59
C GLN A 23 -24.17 14.42 -10.28
N GLN A 24 -24.91 15.52 -10.19
CA GLN A 24 -25.09 16.27 -8.96
C GLN A 24 -25.94 15.38 -8.02
N GLU A 25 -25.28 14.65 -7.13
CA GLU A 25 -25.95 13.94 -6.06
C GLU A 25 -26.41 14.96 -5.02
N ASP A 26 -27.72 14.98 -4.83
CA ASP A 26 -28.39 15.64 -3.72
C ASP A 26 -27.74 15.19 -2.40
N THR A 27 -27.10 16.11 -1.73
CA THR A 27 -26.44 15.85 -0.43
C THR A 27 -27.49 15.74 0.68
N LEU A 28 -28.22 14.66 0.69
CA LEU A 28 -28.78 14.15 1.93
C LEU A 28 -27.56 13.71 2.78
N TYR A 29 -27.30 14.45 3.85
CA TYR A 29 -26.34 14.05 4.89
C TYR A 29 -26.81 12.72 5.50
N LYS A 30 -26.53 11.63 4.82
CA LYS A 30 -26.59 10.30 5.39
C LYS A 30 -25.35 10.19 6.26
N GLU A 31 -25.52 10.16 7.57
CA GLU A 31 -24.44 9.78 8.47
C GLU A 31 -23.91 8.41 7.98
N LEU A 32 -22.80 8.45 7.26
CA LEU A 32 -22.09 7.26 6.86
C LEU A 32 -21.43 6.70 8.10
N HIS A 33 -22.11 5.79 8.78
CA HIS A 33 -21.49 5.03 9.84
C HIS A 33 -20.30 4.28 9.22
N GLU A 34 -19.14 4.53 9.79
CA GLU A 34 -17.93 3.85 9.36
C GLU A 34 -18.08 2.35 9.59
N VAL A 35 -17.96 1.59 8.51
CA VAL A 35 -18.12 0.14 8.50
C VAL A 35 -16.75 -0.50 8.53
N ILE A 36 -16.58 -1.53 9.33
CA ILE A 36 -15.37 -2.32 9.51
C ILE A 36 -15.64 -3.79 9.23
N PHE A 37 -14.64 -4.51 8.74
CA PHE A 37 -14.72 -5.92 8.38
C PHE A 37 -13.92 -6.84 9.31
N SER A 38 -12.91 -6.29 9.97
CA SER A 38 -11.83 -7.06 10.55
C SER A 38 -12.19 -7.79 11.85
N VAL A 39 -13.08 -7.25 12.69
CA VAL A 39 -13.26 -7.79 14.04
C VAL A 39 -13.97 -9.13 14.08
N ASN A 40 -15.03 -9.27 13.31
CA ASN A 40 -15.82 -10.51 13.31
C ASN A 40 -15.85 -11.23 11.96
N LYS A 41 -15.02 -10.78 11.01
CA LYS A 41 -14.96 -11.29 9.62
C LYS A 41 -16.25 -11.07 8.82
N TRP A 42 -17.09 -10.14 9.25
CA TRP A 42 -18.24 -9.60 8.52
C TRP A 42 -18.39 -8.11 8.78
N GLU A 43 -19.14 -7.47 7.94
CA GLU A 43 -19.37 -6.03 7.97
C GLU A 43 -20.16 -5.60 9.22
N GLN A 44 -19.58 -4.72 10.04
CA GLN A 44 -20.20 -4.17 11.25
C GLN A 44 -19.95 -2.66 11.36
N LYS A 45 -20.78 -1.99 12.12
CA LYS A 45 -20.54 -0.57 12.45
C LYS A 45 -19.44 -0.47 13.50
N LEU A 46 -18.55 0.51 13.34
CA LEU A 46 -17.42 0.74 14.24
C LEU A 46 -17.85 0.92 15.70
N ASN A 47 -19.00 1.57 15.93
CA ASN A 47 -19.54 1.84 17.27
C ASN A 47 -20.14 0.60 17.97
N GLU A 48 -20.35 -0.49 17.28
CA GLU A 48 -20.89 -1.76 17.81
C GLU A 48 -19.79 -2.71 18.28
N VAL A 49 -18.53 -2.35 18.04
CA VAL A 49 -17.39 -3.21 18.31
C VAL A 49 -16.61 -2.72 19.53
N PRO A 50 -16.34 -3.61 20.52
CA PRO A 50 -15.62 -3.22 21.73
C PRO A 50 -14.11 -2.96 21.53
N ASN A 51 -13.56 -3.43 20.43
CA ASN A 51 -12.15 -3.26 20.13
C ASN A 51 -11.85 -1.85 19.60
N LYS A 52 -10.72 -1.27 20.01
CA LYS A 52 -10.23 -0.05 19.38
C LYS A 52 -9.71 -0.40 18.00
N ILE A 53 -10.36 0.13 16.96
CA ILE A 53 -10.00 -0.05 15.57
C ILE A 53 -9.64 1.30 14.98
N HIS A 54 -8.63 1.30 14.13
CA HIS A 54 -8.27 2.44 13.30
C HIS A 54 -8.34 2.03 11.84
N LYS A 55 -9.32 2.56 11.14
CA LYS A 55 -9.43 2.42 9.70
C LYS A 55 -8.54 3.45 9.03
N ILE A 56 -7.71 2.99 8.10
CA ILE A 56 -6.81 3.87 7.37
C ILE A 56 -7.58 4.48 6.21
N ASN A 57 -7.70 5.79 6.22
CA ASN A 57 -8.27 6.50 5.08
C ASN A 57 -7.25 6.53 3.93
N LEU A 58 -7.38 5.59 2.99
CA LEU A 58 -6.44 5.43 1.88
C LEU A 58 -6.42 6.65 0.96
N GLN A 59 -7.54 7.35 0.76
CA GLN A 59 -7.59 8.56 -0.06
C GLN A 59 -6.78 9.70 0.58
N ALA A 60 -6.95 9.92 1.88
CA ALA A 60 -6.16 10.92 2.60
C ALA A 60 -4.67 10.52 2.67
N ALA A 61 -4.38 9.24 2.80
CA ALA A 61 -3.03 8.73 2.81
C ALA A 61 -2.33 8.89 1.44
N GLN A 62 -3.05 8.71 0.34
CA GLN A 62 -2.50 8.92 -1.01
C GLN A 62 -2.01 10.36 -1.23
N ILE A 63 -2.65 11.35 -0.61
CA ILE A 63 -2.19 12.76 -0.67
C ILE A 63 -0.80 12.92 -0.05
N GLN A 64 -0.49 12.13 0.98
CA GLN A 64 0.82 12.13 1.65
C GLN A 64 1.87 11.30 0.90
N ASN A 65 1.47 10.62 -0.17
CA ASN A 65 2.36 9.89 -1.07
C ASN A 65 3.23 8.80 -0.41
N PRO A 66 2.67 7.83 0.35
CA PRO A 66 3.46 6.76 0.94
C PRO A 66 4.14 5.92 -0.15
N GLN A 67 5.43 5.66 0.01
CA GLN A 67 6.18 4.84 -0.94
C GLN A 67 5.86 3.36 -0.79
N THR A 68 5.60 2.94 0.44
CA THR A 68 5.34 1.55 0.80
C THR A 68 4.16 1.45 1.75
N THR A 69 3.61 0.26 1.92
CA THR A 69 2.60 -0.02 2.96
C THR A 69 3.14 0.19 4.37
N ALA A 70 4.45 0.08 4.56
CA ALA A 70 5.11 0.44 5.81
C ALA A 70 4.95 1.94 6.12
N ASP A 71 5.11 2.81 5.11
CA ASP A 71 4.88 4.25 5.27
C ASP A 71 3.42 4.56 5.53
N LEU A 72 2.52 3.89 4.81
CA LEU A 72 1.07 4.00 5.01
C LEU A 72 0.68 3.72 6.47
N LEU A 73 1.21 2.65 7.06
CA LEU A 73 0.96 2.31 8.47
C LEU A 73 1.55 3.33 9.43
N ALA A 74 2.79 3.79 9.18
CA ALA A 74 3.47 4.77 10.03
C ALA A 74 2.72 6.11 10.08
N MET A 75 2.08 6.53 8.97
CA MET A 75 1.28 7.75 8.89
C MET A 75 0.08 7.75 9.82
N THR A 76 -0.40 6.60 10.27
CA THR A 76 -1.50 6.52 11.22
C THR A 76 -1.19 7.08 12.60
N GLY A 77 0.09 7.25 12.92
CA GLY A 77 0.58 7.66 14.24
C GLY A 77 0.37 6.64 15.36
N ASN A 78 -0.31 5.54 15.08
CA ASN A 78 -0.64 4.50 16.06
C ASN A 78 0.19 3.22 15.87
N VAL A 79 0.87 3.09 14.76
CA VAL A 79 1.75 1.97 14.41
C VAL A 79 3.16 2.50 14.24
N PHE A 80 4.07 1.99 15.02
CA PHE A 80 5.48 2.22 14.80
C PHE A 80 5.99 1.21 13.76
N VAL A 81 6.76 1.66 12.78
CA VAL A 81 7.35 0.77 11.79
C VAL A 81 8.86 0.85 11.85
N GLN A 82 9.49 -0.24 12.22
CA GLN A 82 10.93 -0.39 12.08
C GLN A 82 11.24 -0.62 10.59
N LYS A 83 11.80 0.39 9.95
CA LYS A 83 12.03 0.41 8.50
C LYS A 83 13.50 0.51 8.19
N SER A 84 13.98 -0.28 7.24
CA SER A 84 15.29 -0.15 6.62
C SER A 84 15.12 0.42 5.21
N GLN A 85 15.18 1.72 5.05
CA GLN A 85 14.98 2.40 3.77
C GLN A 85 13.78 1.82 2.99
N LEU A 86 14.00 1.26 1.79
CA LEU A 86 12.99 0.60 0.97
C LEU A 86 12.99 -0.93 1.11
N GLY A 87 13.96 -1.49 1.83
CA GLY A 87 14.23 -2.93 1.86
C GLY A 87 13.47 -3.73 2.91
N GLY A 88 12.70 -3.11 3.79
CA GLY A 88 11.94 -3.80 4.81
C GLY A 88 11.14 -2.88 5.70
N GLY A 89 10.09 -3.41 6.30
CA GLY A 89 9.27 -2.69 7.26
C GLY A 89 8.56 -3.67 8.20
N SER A 90 8.93 -3.61 9.49
CA SER A 90 8.31 -4.41 10.56
C SER A 90 7.41 -3.53 11.40
N PRO A 91 6.09 -3.72 11.33
CA PRO A 91 5.16 -2.94 12.12
C PRO A 91 5.15 -3.40 13.59
N MET A 92 4.96 -2.45 14.47
CA MET A 92 4.84 -2.65 15.91
C MET A 92 3.60 -1.92 16.43
N ILE A 93 2.84 -2.59 17.27
CA ILE A 93 1.67 -2.03 17.95
C ILE A 93 1.94 -2.05 19.47
N ARG A 94 2.02 -0.89 20.10
CA ARG A 94 2.21 -0.75 21.56
C ARG A 94 3.36 -1.61 22.12
N GLY A 95 4.48 -1.69 21.38
CA GLY A 95 5.64 -2.50 21.79
C GLY A 95 5.57 -3.99 21.39
N PHE A 96 4.43 -4.46 20.90
CA PHE A 96 4.33 -5.80 20.31
C PHE A 96 4.81 -5.78 18.87
N ALA A 97 5.68 -6.71 18.53
CA ALA A 97 6.27 -6.84 17.21
C ALA A 97 6.25 -8.30 16.73
N THR A 98 6.58 -8.51 15.49
CA THR A 98 6.81 -9.83 14.87
C THR A 98 5.65 -10.80 15.04
N ASN A 99 5.87 -11.95 15.65
CA ASN A 99 4.90 -13.02 15.87
C ASN A 99 3.78 -12.70 16.87
N ARG A 100 3.72 -11.47 17.38
CA ARG A 100 2.65 -11.01 18.30
C ARG A 100 1.72 -10.01 17.64
N VAL A 101 2.01 -9.60 16.41
CA VAL A 101 1.17 -8.76 15.57
C VAL A 101 0.91 -9.52 14.27
N LEU A 102 -0.36 -9.76 13.99
CA LEU A 102 -0.76 -10.52 12.82
C LEU A 102 -1.02 -9.61 11.63
N LEU A 103 -0.50 -10.00 10.46
CA LEU A 103 -0.89 -9.45 9.17
C LEU A 103 -1.90 -10.38 8.50
N VAL A 104 -2.98 -9.81 8.00
CA VAL A 104 -4.02 -10.51 7.26
C VAL A 104 -4.23 -9.77 5.94
N VAL A 105 -4.35 -10.51 4.84
CA VAL A 105 -4.68 -9.97 3.52
C VAL A 105 -5.84 -10.79 2.97
N ASP A 106 -6.97 -10.13 2.70
CA ASP A 106 -8.21 -10.77 2.22
C ASP A 106 -8.62 -12.01 3.04
N GLY A 107 -8.46 -11.92 4.37
CA GLY A 107 -8.76 -13.00 5.30
C GLY A 107 -7.66 -14.07 5.44
N VAL A 108 -6.59 -13.98 4.64
CA VAL A 108 -5.47 -14.93 4.69
C VAL A 108 -4.39 -14.41 5.65
N ARG A 109 -4.01 -15.24 6.61
CA ARG A 109 -2.94 -14.93 7.57
C ARG A 109 -1.58 -14.96 6.86
N MET A 110 -0.82 -13.89 6.99
CA MET A 110 0.51 -13.76 6.39
C MET A 110 1.64 -14.25 7.31
N ASN A 111 1.36 -14.49 8.57
CA ASN A 111 2.34 -14.99 9.54
C ASN A 111 2.51 -16.49 9.35
N ASN A 112 3.35 -16.90 8.43
CA ASN A 112 3.69 -18.30 8.18
C ASN A 112 5.18 -18.56 8.46
N ALA A 113 5.61 -19.83 8.33
CA ALA A 113 6.99 -20.24 8.62
C ALA A 113 8.07 -19.55 7.76
N ILE A 114 7.70 -18.96 6.64
CA ILE A 114 8.60 -18.24 5.74
C ILE A 114 8.97 -16.87 6.31
N TYR A 115 8.05 -16.23 7.01
CA TYR A 115 8.33 -15.00 7.76
C TYR A 115 9.01 -15.40 9.06
N ARG A 116 10.33 -15.44 9.02
CA ARG A 116 11.21 -15.88 10.13
C ARG A 116 10.71 -15.38 11.47
N SER A 117 10.53 -16.30 12.40
CA SER A 117 10.30 -15.98 13.80
C SER A 117 11.41 -15.05 14.26
N GLY A 118 11.12 -13.81 14.44
CA GLY A 118 12.04 -12.95 15.12
C GLY A 118 12.18 -11.55 14.62
N ASN A 119 12.13 -11.14 13.39
CA ASN A 119 12.42 -9.71 13.18
C ASN A 119 11.89 -9.05 11.91
N LEU A 120 11.27 -9.75 10.99
CA LEU A 120 10.89 -9.09 9.75
C LEU A 120 9.56 -9.64 9.23
N GLN A 121 8.47 -9.10 9.75
CA GLN A 121 7.22 -9.12 8.99
C GLN A 121 7.34 -8.07 7.90
N ASN A 122 7.52 -8.54 6.68
CA ASN A 122 7.76 -7.64 5.57
C ASN A 122 6.42 -7.10 5.01
N VAL A 123 5.88 -6.09 5.67
CA VAL A 123 4.65 -5.43 5.23
C VAL A 123 4.80 -4.72 3.87
N ILE A 124 6.01 -4.46 3.42
CA ILE A 124 6.27 -3.86 2.11
C ILE A 124 5.94 -4.79 0.93
N SER A 125 5.73 -6.09 1.16
CA SER A 125 5.27 -7.01 0.13
C SER A 125 3.81 -6.78 -0.29
N ILE A 126 3.07 -6.01 0.49
CA ILE A 126 1.70 -5.59 0.19
C ILE A 126 1.78 -4.27 -0.56
N ASP A 127 1.18 -4.19 -1.73
CA ASP A 127 1.14 -2.95 -2.50
C ASP A 127 0.06 -2.00 -1.95
N ALA A 128 0.49 -0.84 -1.43
CA ALA A 128 -0.40 0.17 -0.86
C ALA A 128 -1.40 0.74 -1.88
N LEU A 129 -1.06 0.75 -3.17
CA LEU A 129 -1.93 1.26 -4.24
C LEU A 129 -3.00 0.26 -4.67
N SER A 130 -2.80 -1.03 -4.36
CA SER A 130 -3.75 -2.11 -4.65
C SER A 130 -4.73 -2.40 -3.51
N LEU A 131 -4.74 -1.57 -2.46
CA LEU A 131 -5.65 -1.72 -1.32
C LEU A 131 -6.95 -0.95 -1.54
N GLU A 132 -8.07 -1.58 -1.17
CA GLU A 132 -9.39 -0.93 -1.04
C GLU A 132 -9.64 -0.48 0.39
N ASN A 133 -9.19 -1.26 1.37
CA ASN A 133 -9.33 -0.97 2.79
C ASN A 133 -8.14 -1.47 3.60
N ALA A 134 -7.83 -0.80 4.69
CA ALA A 134 -6.82 -1.23 5.64
C ALA A 134 -7.26 -0.85 7.06
N GLU A 135 -7.24 -1.81 7.96
CA GLU A 135 -7.71 -1.67 9.34
C GLU A 135 -6.64 -2.15 10.32
N VAL A 136 -6.48 -1.40 11.41
CA VAL A 136 -5.60 -1.79 12.52
C VAL A 136 -6.44 -2.02 13.76
N ILE A 137 -6.48 -3.25 14.24
CA ILE A 137 -7.17 -3.66 15.44
C ILE A 137 -6.15 -3.68 16.58
N PHE A 138 -6.42 -2.91 17.63
CA PHE A 138 -5.56 -2.82 18.82
C PHE A 138 -6.03 -3.78 19.91
N GLY A 139 -5.08 -4.49 20.48
CA GLY A 139 -5.34 -5.44 21.55
C GLY A 139 -5.51 -6.88 21.04
N PRO A 140 -5.87 -7.81 21.93
CA PRO A 140 -5.87 -9.23 21.60
C PRO A 140 -6.96 -9.58 20.60
N GLY A 141 -6.55 -9.95 19.38
CA GLY A 141 -7.39 -10.55 18.35
C GLY A 141 -7.35 -12.07 18.33
N SER A 142 -6.75 -12.68 19.35
CA SER A 142 -6.42 -14.12 19.36
C SER A 142 -7.63 -15.04 19.32
N LEU A 143 -8.79 -14.61 19.80
CA LEU A 143 -10.03 -15.39 19.73
C LEU A 143 -10.51 -15.61 18.29
N ILE A 144 -10.28 -14.63 17.43
CA ILE A 144 -10.78 -14.66 16.04
C ILE A 144 -9.67 -15.06 15.07
N TYR A 145 -8.45 -14.59 15.31
CA TYR A 145 -7.33 -14.72 14.40
C TYR A 145 -6.27 -15.73 14.84
N GLY A 146 -6.32 -16.22 16.08
CA GLY A 146 -5.38 -17.20 16.62
C GLY A 146 -4.20 -16.58 17.39
N SER A 147 -3.26 -17.44 17.79
CA SER A 147 -2.20 -17.15 18.78
C SER A 147 -1.28 -15.96 18.44
N ASP A 148 -1.06 -15.69 17.16
CA ASP A 148 -0.12 -14.64 16.74
C ASP A 148 -0.71 -13.21 16.83
N ALA A 149 -2.00 -13.10 17.15
CA ALA A 149 -2.72 -11.82 17.23
C ALA A 149 -2.84 -11.30 18.69
N ILE A 150 -1.79 -11.41 19.49
CA ILE A 150 -1.79 -11.00 20.90
C ILE A 150 -1.72 -9.49 21.04
N GLY A 151 -0.87 -8.82 20.26
CA GLY A 151 -0.66 -7.38 20.28
C GLY A 151 -1.63 -6.60 19.42
N GLY A 152 -2.15 -7.22 18.38
CA GLY A 152 -3.07 -6.62 17.43
C GLY A 152 -3.08 -7.32 16.09
N VAL A 153 -3.96 -6.85 15.21
CA VAL A 153 -4.11 -7.35 13.84
C VAL A 153 -4.08 -6.17 12.88
N MET A 154 -3.41 -6.32 11.76
CA MET A 154 -3.46 -5.43 10.62
C MET A 154 -4.14 -6.18 9.49
N ASP A 155 -5.33 -5.75 9.11
CA ASP A 155 -6.16 -6.39 8.10
C ASP A 155 -6.21 -5.51 6.86
N PHE A 156 -5.83 -6.09 5.73
CA PHE A 156 -5.74 -5.43 4.44
C PHE A 156 -6.71 -6.11 3.47
N HIS A 157 -7.49 -5.31 2.79
CA HIS A 157 -8.38 -5.76 1.74
C HIS A 157 -7.95 -5.17 0.41
N THR A 158 -7.72 -6.05 -0.56
CA THR A 158 -7.34 -5.65 -1.91
C THR A 158 -8.53 -5.17 -2.71
N LEU A 159 -8.26 -4.46 -3.81
CA LEU A 159 -9.27 -3.97 -4.74
C LEU A 159 -10.09 -5.13 -5.30
N GLN A 160 -11.41 -5.08 -5.09
CA GLN A 160 -12.32 -6.14 -5.49
C GLN A 160 -13.02 -5.85 -6.83
N ALA A 161 -13.31 -6.92 -7.57
CA ALA A 161 -14.09 -6.85 -8.78
C ALA A 161 -15.56 -6.53 -8.46
N ARG A 162 -16.09 -5.47 -9.08
CA ARG A 162 -17.48 -5.00 -8.88
C ARG A 162 -18.35 -5.34 -10.08
N LEU A 163 -19.51 -5.91 -9.81
CA LEU A 163 -20.55 -6.15 -10.80
C LEU A 163 -21.25 -4.84 -11.18
N SER A 164 -21.83 -4.82 -12.37
CA SER A 164 -22.75 -3.76 -12.76
C SER A 164 -24.07 -3.90 -12.01
N LYS A 165 -24.62 -2.77 -11.59
CA LYS A 165 -25.96 -2.71 -10.98
C LYS A 165 -27.05 -2.71 -12.05
N ASP A 166 -26.72 -2.29 -13.26
CA ASP A 166 -27.62 -2.12 -14.38
C ASP A 166 -27.31 -3.14 -15.50
N ASP A 167 -28.12 -3.12 -16.57
CA ASP A 167 -27.87 -3.94 -17.76
C ASP A 167 -26.65 -3.49 -18.58
N ASN A 168 -26.12 -2.33 -18.29
CA ASN A 168 -24.95 -1.77 -18.98
C ASN A 168 -23.64 -2.34 -18.40
N LEU A 169 -22.63 -2.40 -19.24
CA LEU A 169 -21.27 -2.75 -18.81
C LEU A 169 -20.70 -1.68 -17.89
N LEU A 170 -20.26 -2.07 -16.70
CA LEU A 170 -19.50 -1.22 -15.81
C LEU A 170 -18.02 -1.30 -16.20
N ALA A 171 -17.42 -0.17 -16.59
CA ALA A 171 -15.98 -0.06 -16.79
C ALA A 171 -15.46 1.07 -15.91
N ARG A 172 -14.51 0.74 -15.01
CA ARG A 172 -13.83 1.69 -14.14
C ARG A 172 -12.34 1.43 -14.20
N GLY A 173 -11.56 2.49 -14.28
CA GLY A 173 -10.11 2.39 -14.27
C GLY A 173 -9.47 3.63 -13.68
N SER A 174 -8.25 3.48 -13.22
CA SER A 174 -7.42 4.57 -12.75
C SER A 174 -5.97 4.34 -13.14
N VAL A 175 -5.27 5.42 -13.42
CA VAL A 175 -3.83 5.42 -13.62
C VAL A 175 -3.24 6.41 -12.64
N PHE A 176 -2.24 5.97 -11.90
CA PHE A 176 -1.50 6.80 -10.95
C PHE A 176 -0.02 6.82 -11.34
N TYR A 177 0.56 7.99 -11.34
CA TYR A 177 1.99 8.19 -11.57
C TYR A 177 2.59 9.00 -10.44
N ARG A 178 3.74 8.55 -9.93
CA ARG A 178 4.52 9.24 -8.91
C ARG A 178 5.97 9.38 -9.34
N TYR A 179 6.50 10.59 -9.14
CA TYR A 179 7.92 10.87 -9.26
C TYR A 179 8.46 11.40 -7.92
N SER A 180 9.56 10.85 -7.43
CA SER A 180 10.24 11.32 -6.22
C SER A 180 11.69 11.68 -6.54
N THR A 181 12.10 12.90 -6.15
CA THR A 181 13.45 13.40 -6.39
C THR A 181 14.50 12.82 -5.46
N ALA A 182 14.09 12.30 -4.29
CA ALA A 182 15.00 11.81 -3.25
C ALA A 182 15.79 10.58 -3.71
N ASN A 183 15.15 9.69 -4.44
CA ASN A 183 15.70 8.44 -4.96
C ASN A 183 15.44 8.26 -6.45
N LYS A 184 15.05 9.33 -7.16
CA LYS A 184 14.64 9.31 -8.57
C LYS A 184 13.60 8.23 -8.87
N GLU A 185 12.68 8.02 -7.95
CA GLU A 185 11.64 7.03 -8.10
C GLU A 185 10.67 7.43 -9.20
N ASN A 186 10.34 6.45 -10.05
CA ASN A 186 9.24 6.50 -11.01
C ASN A 186 8.33 5.34 -10.72
N THR A 187 7.11 5.61 -10.28
CA THR A 187 6.11 4.58 -10.00
C THR A 187 4.88 4.83 -10.86
N VAL A 188 4.44 3.78 -11.55
CA VAL A 188 3.17 3.75 -12.31
C VAL A 188 2.30 2.66 -11.70
N HIS A 189 1.06 2.98 -11.44
CA HIS A 189 0.05 2.02 -11.04
C HIS A 189 -1.17 2.15 -11.95
N GLU A 190 -1.68 1.02 -12.40
CA GLU A 190 -2.89 0.92 -13.22
C GLU A 190 -3.87 -0.02 -12.55
N TYR A 191 -5.13 0.34 -12.57
CA TYR A 191 -6.25 -0.47 -12.12
C TYR A 191 -7.35 -0.46 -13.15
N LEU A 192 -7.95 -1.62 -13.40
CA LEU A 192 -9.10 -1.76 -14.29
C LEU A 192 -10.10 -2.74 -13.69
N ASN A 193 -11.36 -2.34 -13.65
CA ASN A 193 -12.50 -3.21 -13.34
C ASN A 193 -13.49 -3.19 -14.49
N ILE A 194 -13.87 -4.37 -14.95
CA ILE A 194 -14.92 -4.56 -15.96
C ILE A 194 -15.96 -5.48 -15.35
N GLY A 195 -17.21 -5.02 -15.26
CA GLY A 195 -18.30 -5.76 -14.63
C GLY A 195 -19.56 -5.78 -15.49
N GLY A 196 -20.09 -6.96 -15.71
CA GLY A 196 -21.45 -7.19 -16.16
C GLY A 196 -22.37 -7.52 -14.99
N LYS A 197 -23.62 -7.94 -15.26
CA LYS A 197 -24.58 -8.35 -14.21
C LYS A 197 -24.16 -9.59 -13.43
N LYS A 198 -23.48 -10.56 -14.08
CA LYS A 198 -23.17 -11.87 -13.50
C LYS A 198 -21.67 -12.17 -13.38
N LEU A 199 -20.87 -11.44 -14.14
CA LEU A 199 -19.44 -11.63 -14.18
C LEU A 199 -18.73 -10.28 -14.04
N SER A 200 -17.68 -10.24 -13.22
CA SER A 200 -16.79 -9.10 -13.13
C SER A 200 -15.34 -9.55 -13.08
N TRP A 201 -14.48 -8.71 -13.58
CA TRP A 201 -13.05 -8.86 -13.52
C TRP A 201 -12.41 -7.57 -13.06
N ALA A 202 -11.43 -7.67 -12.17
CA ALA A 202 -10.58 -6.55 -11.78
C ALA A 202 -9.12 -6.99 -11.78
N GLY A 203 -8.25 -6.07 -12.13
CA GLY A 203 -6.82 -6.27 -12.08
C GLY A 203 -6.10 -4.96 -11.82
N SER A 204 -4.96 -5.04 -11.15
CA SER A 204 -4.05 -3.93 -10.97
C SER A 204 -2.61 -4.36 -11.22
N ILE A 205 -1.80 -3.41 -11.65
CA ILE A 205 -0.38 -3.60 -11.85
C ILE A 205 0.36 -2.35 -11.36
N THR A 206 1.43 -2.58 -10.62
CA THR A 206 2.32 -1.51 -10.15
C THR A 206 3.73 -1.80 -10.62
N TYR A 207 4.34 -0.82 -11.24
CA TYR A 207 5.75 -0.86 -11.61
C TYR A 207 6.47 0.33 -10.96
N SER A 208 7.53 0.03 -10.21
CA SER A 208 8.35 1.04 -9.54
C SER A 208 9.82 0.83 -9.90
N GLN A 209 10.47 1.92 -10.28
CA GLN A 209 11.90 1.98 -10.51
C GLN A 209 12.48 3.10 -9.66
N PHE A 210 13.55 2.84 -8.95
CA PHE A 210 14.21 3.83 -8.09
C PHE A 210 15.72 3.58 -8.05
N ASP A 211 16.44 4.67 -7.85
CA ASP A 211 17.90 4.70 -7.59
C ASP A 211 18.15 4.71 -6.06
N ASP A 212 19.42 4.74 -5.70
CA ASP A 212 19.86 4.87 -4.31
C ASP A 212 19.40 6.18 -3.68
N LEU A 213 19.06 6.12 -2.40
CA LEU A 213 18.77 7.30 -1.60
C LEU A 213 20.05 8.11 -1.40
N LYS A 214 19.97 9.40 -1.71
CA LYS A 214 21.07 10.33 -1.46
C LYS A 214 20.90 11.01 -0.11
N MET A 215 21.96 11.07 0.65
CA MET A 215 22.01 11.84 1.89
C MET A 215 21.85 13.34 1.61
N GLY A 216 21.09 14.04 2.44
CA GLY A 216 20.89 15.47 2.33
C GLY A 216 22.20 16.22 2.56
N LYS A 217 22.46 17.28 1.77
CA LYS A 217 23.70 18.07 1.83
C LYS A 217 23.89 18.85 3.14
N ASN A 218 22.81 19.08 3.89
CA ASN A 218 22.83 19.94 5.09
C ASN A 218 22.82 19.16 6.41
N GLY A 219 22.93 17.85 6.40
CA GLY A 219 22.70 17.01 7.58
C GLY A 219 23.88 16.23 8.10
N GLY A 220 25.04 16.28 7.51
CA GLY A 220 26.13 15.42 7.89
C GLY A 220 27.47 16.12 8.02
N GLN A 221 28.19 15.84 9.09
CA GLN A 221 29.63 15.97 9.10
C GLN A 221 30.18 14.86 8.18
N ASP A 222 31.25 15.15 7.44
CA ASP A 222 31.95 14.20 6.55
C ASP A 222 32.37 12.90 7.30
N SER A 223 32.40 12.94 8.63
CA SER A 223 32.69 11.80 9.50
C SER A 223 31.68 10.65 9.42
N TYR A 224 30.47 10.86 8.91
CA TYR A 224 29.47 9.81 8.69
C TYR A 224 29.62 9.13 7.34
N LEU A 225 30.37 9.71 6.42
CA LEU A 225 30.64 9.12 5.12
C LEU A 225 31.78 8.10 5.28
N ARG A 226 31.54 6.86 4.89
CA ARG A 226 32.65 5.90 4.75
C ARG A 226 33.53 6.41 3.60
N PRO A 227 34.84 6.58 3.79
CA PRO A 227 35.73 7.08 2.74
C PRO A 227 35.82 6.12 1.56
N GLU A 228 35.55 4.84 1.80
CA GLU A 228 35.64 3.77 0.80
C GLU A 228 34.50 2.78 0.95
N TYR A 229 34.11 2.13 -0.12
CA TYR A 229 33.17 1.01 -0.12
C TYR A 229 33.61 -0.07 -1.10
N VAL A 230 33.13 -1.30 -0.88
CA VAL A 230 33.48 -2.47 -1.69
C VAL A 230 32.41 -2.68 -2.76
N VAL A 231 32.85 -2.72 -4.02
CA VAL A 231 32.00 -3.09 -5.18
C VAL A 231 32.48 -4.41 -5.75
N ARG A 232 31.57 -5.34 -5.94
CA ARG A 232 31.91 -6.60 -6.59
C ARG A 232 31.83 -6.46 -8.11
N ARG A 233 32.98 -6.49 -8.78
CA ARG A 233 33.10 -6.48 -10.23
C ARG A 233 33.84 -7.73 -10.70
N ASN A 234 33.34 -8.38 -11.76
CA ASN A 234 33.97 -9.56 -12.37
C ASN A 234 34.34 -10.66 -11.35
N ASN A 235 33.48 -10.90 -10.36
CA ASN A 235 33.68 -11.88 -9.30
C ASN A 235 34.85 -11.57 -8.32
N ALA A 236 35.40 -10.36 -8.35
CA ALA A 236 36.38 -9.84 -7.41
C ALA A 236 35.82 -8.62 -6.66
N ASP A 237 36.22 -8.46 -5.42
CA ASP A 237 35.87 -7.32 -4.61
C ASP A 237 36.87 -6.18 -4.88
N GLU A 238 36.38 -5.04 -5.33
CA GLU A 238 37.15 -3.82 -5.62
C GLU A 238 36.78 -2.74 -4.60
N ILE A 239 37.79 -2.13 -3.98
CA ILE A 239 37.59 -0.99 -3.07
C ILE A 239 37.53 0.27 -3.91
N VAL A 240 36.43 1.01 -3.78
CA VAL A 240 36.16 2.23 -4.55
C VAL A 240 36.02 3.40 -3.57
N PRO A 241 36.66 4.55 -3.83
CA PRO A 241 36.48 5.74 -3.03
C PRO A 241 35.03 6.25 -3.11
N ASN A 242 34.51 6.67 -1.97
CA ASN A 242 33.18 7.27 -1.84
C ASN A 242 33.31 8.78 -2.17
N SER A 243 32.94 9.17 -3.39
CA SER A 243 33.02 10.53 -3.89
C SER A 243 31.66 11.24 -3.89
#